data_fdf970bb44d3591b714ca0e59cacaa75
#
_entry.id   fdf970bb44d3591b714ca0e59cacaa75
#
_cell.length_a   1.000
_cell.length_b   1.000
_cell.length_c   1.000
_cell.angle_alpha   90.00
_cell.angle_beta   90.00
_cell.angle_gamma   90.00
#
_symmetry.space_group_name_H-M   'P 1'
#
loop_
_entity.id
_entity.type
_entity.pdbx_description
1 polymer ?
#
loop_
_entity_poly.entity_id
_entity_poly.type
_entity_poly.pdbx_seq_one_letter_code
_entity_poly.pdbx_strand_id
1 'polypeptide(L)'
;MNKMLITFSLCLVISVSYGQAKFFTTRDSLNMFCDKVMQTIMERKFSDAIQLFRQRSVMDTTTINTIDKTLTEQMANLQPYYKRLVAYELIDEITIKNSVVKRRYLLKFENYFLTVNFVLYNNSTGWTVSNFNYYDNPNELFQ
;
A
#
# COMPACT_ATOMS: atom_id res chain seq x y z
N MET A 1 68.63 0.15 2.19
CA MET A 1 67.47 -0.16 1.29
C MET A 1 66.31 -0.63 2.14
N ASN A 2 65.41 0.29 2.50
CA ASN A 2 64.22 -0.01 3.30
C ASN A 2 63.07 -0.29 2.37
N LYS A 3 62.61 -1.54 2.37
CA LYS A 3 61.38 -1.93 1.65
C LYS A 3 60.17 -1.60 2.53
N MET A 4 59.46 -0.56 2.13
CA MET A 4 58.20 -0.12 2.73
C MET A 4 57.08 -1.02 2.22
N LEU A 5 56.56 -1.92 3.09
CA LEU A 5 55.41 -2.78 2.80
C LEU A 5 54.15 -1.93 2.99
N ILE A 6 53.48 -1.56 1.90
CA ILE A 6 52.19 -0.92 1.94
C ILE A 6 51.12 -2.02 2.01
N THR A 7 50.54 -2.21 3.20
CA THR A 7 49.43 -3.12 3.43
C THR A 7 48.14 -2.42 3.00
N PHE A 8 47.62 -2.80 1.83
CA PHE A 8 46.35 -2.29 1.32
C PHE A 8 45.20 -3.04 2.02
N SER A 9 44.64 -2.43 3.08
CA SER A 9 43.48 -2.97 3.78
C SER A 9 42.22 -2.73 2.92
N LEU A 10 41.75 -3.79 2.27
CA LEU A 10 40.51 -3.79 1.48
C LEU A 10 39.32 -3.88 2.45
N CYS A 11 38.76 -2.74 2.84
CA CYS A 11 37.49 -2.70 3.58
C CYS A 11 36.35 -3.18 2.67
N LEU A 12 35.95 -4.44 2.86
CA LEU A 12 34.78 -5.02 2.21
C LEU A 12 33.53 -4.41 2.89
N VAL A 13 32.95 -3.38 2.28
CA VAL A 13 31.66 -2.83 2.69
C VAL A 13 30.58 -3.83 2.28
N ILE A 14 30.18 -4.70 3.18
CA ILE A 14 29.01 -5.57 2.98
C ILE A 14 27.78 -4.69 3.08
N SER A 15 27.27 -4.25 1.92
CA SER A 15 25.95 -3.62 1.82
C SER A 15 24.89 -4.68 2.12
N VAL A 16 24.46 -4.79 3.38
CA VAL A 16 23.31 -5.61 3.74
C VAL A 16 22.08 -4.89 3.19
N SER A 17 21.63 -5.31 2.02
CA SER A 17 20.34 -4.89 1.47
C SER A 17 19.24 -5.50 2.35
N TYR A 18 18.76 -4.73 3.32
CA TYR A 18 17.55 -5.08 4.07
C TYR A 18 16.37 -5.00 3.11
N GLY A 19 16.04 -6.12 2.48
CA GLY A 19 14.75 -6.26 1.80
C GLY A 19 13.66 -5.92 2.82
N GLN A 20 12.82 -4.92 2.54
CA GLN A 20 11.73 -4.57 3.46
C GLN A 20 10.85 -5.78 3.70
N ALA A 21 10.65 -6.15 4.96
CA ALA A 21 9.82 -7.29 5.32
C ALA A 21 8.38 -7.05 4.83
N LYS A 22 7.80 -8.02 4.13
CA LYS A 22 6.41 -7.96 3.64
C LYS A 22 5.37 -8.09 4.76
N PHE A 23 5.82 -8.45 5.97
CA PHE A 23 4.98 -8.66 7.13
C PHE A 23 5.23 -7.60 8.18
N PHE A 24 4.18 -7.23 8.87
CA PHE A 24 4.18 -6.32 10.00
C PHE A 24 4.02 -7.13 11.30
N THR A 25 4.75 -6.76 12.32
CA THR A 25 4.71 -7.46 13.62
C THR A 25 3.40 -7.22 14.36
N THR A 26 2.77 -6.07 14.15
CA THR A 26 1.54 -5.69 14.81
C THR A 26 0.47 -5.24 13.82
N ARG A 27 -0.80 -5.37 14.21
CA ARG A 27 -1.92 -4.83 13.45
C ARG A 27 -1.83 -3.30 13.32
N ASP A 28 -1.40 -2.61 14.37
CA ASP A 28 -1.28 -1.15 14.35
C ASP A 28 -0.28 -0.66 13.31
N SER A 29 0.87 -1.33 13.18
CA SER A 29 1.85 -1.02 12.14
C SER A 29 1.27 -1.20 10.73
N LEU A 30 0.43 -2.23 10.53
CA LEU A 30 -0.26 -2.45 9.27
C LEU A 30 -1.36 -1.41 9.03
N ASN A 31 -2.10 -1.02 10.07
CA ASN A 31 -3.10 0.04 9.98
C ASN A 31 -2.46 1.37 9.55
N MET A 32 -1.33 1.73 10.18
CA MET A 32 -0.54 2.91 9.79
C MET A 32 -0.06 2.85 8.33
N PHE A 33 0.27 1.65 7.85
CA PHE A 33 0.62 1.45 6.45
C PHE A 33 -0.57 1.72 5.52
N CYS A 34 -1.77 1.20 5.84
CA CYS A 34 -2.99 1.48 5.08
C CYS A 34 -3.30 2.99 5.03
N ASP A 35 -3.19 3.67 6.17
CA ASP A 35 -3.39 5.12 6.26
C ASP A 35 -2.33 5.87 5.44
N LYS A 36 -1.08 5.42 5.44
CA LYS A 36 -0.01 5.98 4.59
C LYS A 36 -0.33 5.84 3.10
N VAL A 37 -0.86 4.69 2.68
CA VAL A 37 -1.30 4.48 1.29
C VAL A 37 -2.42 5.47 0.94
N MET A 38 -3.44 5.60 1.79
CA MET A 38 -4.54 6.54 1.58
C MET A 38 -4.06 7.99 1.52
N GLN A 39 -3.13 8.38 2.40
CA GLN A 39 -2.50 9.70 2.37
C GLN A 39 -1.76 9.96 1.05
N THR A 40 -1.03 8.96 0.54
CA THR A 40 -0.30 9.06 -0.72
C THR A 40 -1.26 9.20 -1.91
N ILE A 41 -2.41 8.50 -1.87
CA ILE A 41 -3.50 8.67 -2.84
C ILE A 41 -4.08 10.10 -2.77
N MET A 42 -4.27 10.65 -1.57
CA MET A 42 -4.74 12.04 -1.39
C MET A 42 -3.80 13.07 -2.01
N GLU A 43 -2.50 12.80 -1.99
CA GLU A 43 -1.50 13.63 -2.66
C GLU A 43 -1.49 13.44 -4.19
N ARG A 44 -2.39 12.61 -4.73
CA ARG A 44 -2.50 12.24 -6.15
C ARG A 44 -1.28 11.51 -6.71
N LYS A 45 -0.49 10.90 -5.83
CA LYS A 45 0.69 10.09 -6.16
C LYS A 45 0.30 8.62 -6.27
N PHE A 46 -0.56 8.29 -7.25
CA PHE A 46 -1.17 6.97 -7.36
C PHE A 46 -0.12 5.86 -7.55
N SER A 47 0.84 6.06 -8.44
CA SER A 47 1.91 5.07 -8.64
C SER A 47 2.79 4.90 -7.41
N ASP A 48 3.07 5.97 -6.65
CA ASP A 48 3.82 5.87 -5.40
C ASP A 48 3.05 5.05 -4.35
N ALA A 49 1.72 5.26 -4.25
CA ALA A 49 0.87 4.47 -3.38
C ALA A 49 0.92 2.98 -3.75
N ILE A 50 0.92 2.65 -5.04
CA ILE A 50 1.06 1.26 -5.50
C ILE A 50 2.45 0.70 -5.25
N GLN A 51 3.52 1.51 -5.33
CA GLN A 51 4.87 1.08 -4.95
C GLN A 51 4.97 0.67 -3.47
N LEU A 52 4.21 1.30 -2.56
CA LEU A 52 4.13 0.85 -1.17
C LEU A 52 3.61 -0.58 -1.08
N PHE A 53 2.58 -0.94 -1.86
CA PHE A 53 2.10 -2.33 -1.93
C PHE A 53 3.15 -3.28 -2.44
N ARG A 54 3.85 -2.93 -3.50
CA ARG A 54 4.90 -3.78 -4.09
C ARG A 54 5.96 -4.15 -3.07
N GLN A 55 6.28 -3.25 -2.17
CA GLN A 55 7.29 -3.44 -1.15
C GLN A 55 6.79 -4.20 0.08
N ARG A 56 5.51 -4.06 0.42
CA ARG A 56 4.97 -4.41 1.75
C ARG A 56 3.74 -5.31 1.72
N SER A 57 3.40 -5.91 0.59
CA SER A 57 2.29 -6.86 0.49
C SER A 57 2.74 -8.21 -0.07
N VAL A 58 1.92 -9.24 0.13
CA VAL A 58 2.11 -10.57 -0.45
C VAL A 58 1.38 -10.75 -1.78
N MET A 59 0.73 -9.70 -2.27
CA MET A 59 0.07 -9.71 -3.58
C MET A 59 1.11 -9.97 -4.69
N ASP A 60 0.71 -10.72 -5.69
CA ASP A 60 1.61 -11.01 -6.81
C ASP A 60 1.86 -9.76 -7.68
N THR A 61 3.01 -9.74 -8.32
CA THR A 61 3.46 -8.59 -9.11
C THR A 61 2.53 -8.28 -10.28
N THR A 62 1.92 -9.29 -10.90
CA THR A 62 1.00 -9.10 -12.03
C THR A 62 -0.26 -8.40 -11.58
N THR A 63 -0.84 -8.83 -10.46
CA THR A 63 -1.99 -8.16 -9.83
C THR A 63 -1.66 -6.71 -9.47
N ILE A 64 -0.51 -6.44 -8.84
CA ILE A 64 -0.10 -5.08 -8.49
C ILE A 64 0.08 -4.21 -9.74
N ASN A 65 0.70 -4.72 -10.81
CA ASN A 65 0.84 -3.99 -12.07
C ASN A 65 -0.51 -3.67 -12.71
N THR A 66 -1.46 -4.60 -12.66
CA THR A 66 -2.81 -4.39 -13.17
C THR A 66 -3.53 -3.29 -12.39
N ILE A 67 -3.42 -3.31 -11.06
CA ILE A 67 -4.01 -2.26 -10.20
C ILE A 67 -3.39 -0.90 -10.53
N ASP A 68 -2.06 -0.81 -10.64
CA ASP A 68 -1.34 0.43 -10.95
C ASP A 68 -1.84 1.05 -12.27
N LYS A 69 -1.83 0.25 -13.33
CA LYS A 69 -2.33 0.68 -14.64
C LYS A 69 -3.79 1.12 -14.58
N THR A 70 -4.66 0.26 -14.04
CA THR A 70 -6.11 0.51 -14.01
C THR A 70 -6.45 1.72 -13.16
N LEU A 71 -5.84 1.86 -11.98
CA LEU A 71 -6.07 3.01 -11.10
C LEU A 71 -5.63 4.31 -11.77
N THR A 72 -4.44 4.33 -12.37
CA THR A 72 -3.92 5.52 -13.05
C THR A 72 -4.79 5.94 -14.22
N GLU A 73 -5.19 4.98 -15.08
CA GLU A 73 -6.06 5.24 -16.24
C GLU A 73 -7.46 5.69 -15.80
N GLN A 74 -8.06 5.02 -14.83
CA GLN A 74 -9.39 5.38 -14.34
C GLN A 74 -9.39 6.74 -13.64
N MET A 75 -8.40 7.03 -12.80
CA MET A 75 -8.31 8.34 -12.15
C MET A 75 -8.18 9.47 -13.17
N ALA A 76 -7.40 9.28 -14.25
CA ALA A 76 -7.31 10.26 -15.33
C ALA A 76 -8.65 10.46 -16.04
N ASN A 77 -9.39 9.37 -16.33
CA ASN A 77 -10.67 9.41 -17.04
C ASN A 77 -11.83 9.95 -16.17
N LEU A 78 -11.82 9.65 -14.87
CA LEU A 78 -12.89 10.03 -13.95
C LEU A 78 -12.73 11.46 -13.40
N GLN A 79 -11.51 12.00 -13.40
CA GLN A 79 -11.24 13.33 -12.86
C GLN A 79 -12.13 14.44 -13.43
N PRO A 80 -12.45 14.50 -14.75
CA PRO A 80 -13.35 15.52 -15.28
C PRO A 80 -14.75 15.48 -14.66
N TYR A 81 -15.22 14.29 -14.27
CA TYR A 81 -16.56 14.06 -13.71
C TYR A 81 -16.58 14.16 -12.19
N TYR A 82 -15.57 13.60 -11.51
CA TYR A 82 -15.47 13.55 -10.06
C TYR A 82 -14.87 14.82 -9.47
N LYS A 83 -14.16 15.58 -10.30
CA LYS A 83 -13.45 16.81 -9.95
C LYS A 83 -12.34 16.57 -8.92
N ARG A 84 -12.18 17.49 -7.99
CA ARG A 84 -11.08 17.47 -7.04
C ARG A 84 -11.30 16.40 -5.97
N LEU A 85 -10.23 15.69 -5.64
CA LEU A 85 -10.17 14.82 -4.46
C LEU A 85 -10.14 15.71 -3.21
N VAL A 86 -11.05 15.46 -2.26
CA VAL A 86 -11.33 16.33 -1.12
C VAL A 86 -10.80 15.75 0.19
N ALA A 87 -11.10 14.47 0.46
CA ALA A 87 -10.76 13.81 1.71
C ALA A 87 -10.79 12.29 1.56
N TYR A 88 -10.27 11.59 2.55
CA TYR A 88 -10.61 10.20 2.79
C TYR A 88 -11.01 10.00 4.25
N GLU A 89 -11.77 8.96 4.52
CA GLU A 89 -12.16 8.57 5.87
C GLU A 89 -12.29 7.05 5.99
N LEU A 90 -11.91 6.49 7.13
CA LEU A 90 -12.17 5.11 7.45
C LEU A 90 -13.67 4.96 7.77
N ILE A 91 -14.37 4.12 6.99
CA ILE A 91 -15.80 3.87 7.18
C ILE A 91 -16.02 2.86 8.29
N ASP A 92 -15.38 1.70 8.13
CA ASP A 92 -15.50 0.60 9.08
C ASP A 92 -14.33 -0.38 8.98
N GLU A 93 -14.36 -1.33 9.90
CA GLU A 93 -13.40 -2.39 10.01
C GLU A 93 -14.12 -3.68 10.42
N ILE A 94 -14.14 -4.66 9.52
CA ILE A 94 -14.74 -5.98 9.78
C ILE A 94 -13.63 -6.96 10.10
N THR A 95 -13.72 -7.59 11.28
CA THR A 95 -12.71 -8.54 11.78
C THR A 95 -13.26 -9.94 11.84
N ILE A 96 -12.56 -10.91 11.27
CA ILE A 96 -12.84 -12.33 11.40
C ILE A 96 -11.79 -12.93 12.33
N LYS A 97 -12.15 -13.10 13.60
CA LYS A 97 -11.26 -13.54 14.68
C LYS A 97 -9.97 -12.66 14.67
N ASN A 98 -8.84 -13.24 15.01
CA ASN A 98 -7.54 -12.53 14.95
C ASN A 98 -6.77 -12.85 13.66
N SER A 99 -7.45 -13.20 12.58
CA SER A 99 -6.82 -13.72 11.36
C SER A 99 -7.01 -12.83 10.14
N VAL A 100 -8.22 -12.25 9.97
CA VAL A 100 -8.54 -11.44 8.78
C VAL A 100 -9.23 -10.16 9.21
N VAL A 101 -8.82 -9.05 8.60
CA VAL A 101 -9.47 -7.76 8.78
C VAL A 101 -9.72 -7.14 7.40
N LYS A 102 -10.95 -6.68 7.17
CA LYS A 102 -11.28 -5.83 6.03
C LYS A 102 -11.41 -4.40 6.54
N ARG A 103 -10.57 -3.48 6.05
CA ARG A 103 -10.68 -2.04 6.30
C ARG A 103 -11.27 -1.37 5.08
N ARG A 104 -12.33 -0.59 5.28
CA ARG A 104 -13.00 0.14 4.21
C ARG A 104 -12.82 1.64 4.41
N TYR A 105 -12.37 2.31 3.35
CA TYR A 105 -12.23 3.76 3.30
C TYR A 105 -13.16 4.33 2.25
N LEU A 106 -13.67 5.51 2.54
CA LEU A 106 -14.32 6.36 1.56
C LEU A 106 -13.31 7.38 1.02
N LEU A 107 -13.10 7.39 -0.27
CA LEU A 107 -12.30 8.38 -0.97
C LEU A 107 -13.25 9.41 -1.60
N LYS A 108 -13.28 10.63 -1.07
CA LYS A 108 -14.29 11.65 -1.39
C LYS A 108 -13.77 12.63 -2.43
N PHE A 109 -14.54 12.79 -3.48
CA PHE A 109 -14.37 13.82 -4.50
C PHE A 109 -15.47 14.89 -4.36
N GLU A 110 -15.34 16.02 -5.05
CA GLU A 110 -16.35 17.07 -4.99
C GLU A 110 -17.73 16.59 -5.48
N ASN A 111 -17.77 15.73 -6.50
CA ASN A 111 -19.03 15.29 -7.11
C ASN A 111 -19.33 13.80 -6.91
N TYR A 112 -18.40 13.01 -6.36
CA TYR A 112 -18.58 11.58 -6.22
C TYR A 112 -17.67 10.99 -5.13
N PHE A 113 -17.71 9.68 -4.96
CA PHE A 113 -16.83 8.96 -4.04
C PHE A 113 -16.44 7.58 -4.60
N LEU A 114 -15.33 7.05 -4.10
CA LEU A 114 -14.92 5.67 -4.29
C LEU A 114 -14.82 4.98 -2.94
N THR A 115 -15.16 3.70 -2.90
CA THR A 115 -14.85 2.83 -1.76
C THR A 115 -13.52 2.15 -2.01
N VAL A 116 -12.61 2.24 -1.06
CA VAL A 116 -11.29 1.59 -1.11
C VAL A 116 -11.21 0.55 0.01
N ASN A 117 -10.91 -0.68 -0.35
CA ASN A 117 -10.86 -1.81 0.57
C ASN A 117 -9.46 -2.40 0.66
N PHE A 118 -9.01 -2.64 1.89
CA PHE A 118 -7.83 -3.45 2.19
C PHE A 118 -8.28 -4.73 2.89
N VAL A 119 -7.80 -5.86 2.43
CA VAL A 119 -7.93 -7.12 3.16
C VAL A 119 -6.57 -7.44 3.79
N LEU A 120 -6.55 -7.49 5.10
CA LEU A 120 -5.38 -7.72 5.92
C LEU A 120 -5.44 -9.14 6.45
N TYR A 121 -4.33 -9.84 6.42
CA TYR A 121 -4.23 -11.22 6.86
C TYR A 121 -3.09 -11.40 7.84
N ASN A 122 -3.39 -12.10 8.92
CA ASN A 122 -2.42 -12.52 9.94
C ASN A 122 -2.12 -14.01 9.78
N ASN A 123 -0.88 -14.32 9.45
CA ASN A 123 -0.38 -15.70 9.41
C ASN A 123 0.62 -15.94 10.55
N SER A 124 1.33 -17.06 10.53
CA SER A 124 2.35 -17.39 11.55
C SER A 124 3.56 -16.43 11.54
N THR A 125 3.75 -15.65 10.47
CA THR A 125 4.87 -14.71 10.31
C THR A 125 4.49 -13.29 10.77
N GLY A 126 3.20 -12.93 10.69
CA GLY A 126 2.68 -11.61 11.05
C GLY A 126 1.58 -11.13 10.13
N TRP A 127 1.30 -9.85 10.18
CA TRP A 127 0.26 -9.19 9.40
C TRP A 127 0.77 -8.73 8.04
N THR A 128 -0.05 -8.88 7.01
CA THR A 128 0.25 -8.39 5.65
C THR A 128 -1.02 -7.92 4.95
N VAL A 129 -0.85 -7.12 3.87
CA VAL A 129 -1.95 -6.85 2.94
C VAL A 129 -2.04 -8.02 1.98
N SER A 130 -3.17 -8.71 1.96
CA SER A 130 -3.45 -9.82 1.04
C SER A 130 -4.28 -9.43 -0.17
N ASN A 131 -5.06 -8.34 -0.06
CA ASN A 131 -5.83 -7.81 -1.18
C ASN A 131 -6.05 -6.31 -1.03
N PHE A 132 -6.20 -5.65 -2.18
CA PHE A 132 -6.57 -4.25 -2.33
C PHE A 132 -7.49 -4.11 -3.52
N ASN A 133 -8.61 -3.42 -3.33
CA ASN A 133 -9.52 -3.09 -4.41
C ASN A 133 -10.25 -1.78 -4.13
N TYR A 134 -10.85 -1.21 -5.18
CA TYR A 134 -11.67 -0.01 -5.09
C TYR A 134 -12.89 -0.14 -6.00
N TYR A 135 -13.97 0.51 -5.60
CA TYR A 135 -15.26 0.45 -6.30
C TYR A 135 -15.87 1.84 -6.40
N ASP A 136 -16.55 2.08 -7.52
CA ASP A 136 -17.34 3.27 -7.77
C ASP A 136 -18.85 3.01 -7.64
N ASN A 137 -19.23 1.79 -7.24
CA ASN A 137 -20.63 1.41 -7.05
C ASN A 137 -21.09 1.73 -5.63
N PRO A 138 -22.07 2.65 -5.43
CA PRO A 138 -22.61 2.98 -4.12
C PRO A 138 -23.19 1.78 -3.36
N ASN A 139 -23.70 0.75 -4.05
CA ASN A 139 -24.30 -0.42 -3.41
C ASN A 139 -23.27 -1.24 -2.60
N GLU A 140 -21.99 -1.15 -2.95
CA GLU A 140 -20.90 -1.80 -2.21
C GLU A 140 -20.69 -1.23 -0.80
N LEU A 141 -21.20 -0.02 -0.52
CA LEU A 141 -21.13 0.59 0.81
C LEU A 141 -22.08 -0.05 1.81
N PHE A 142 -23.17 -0.66 1.34
CA PHE A 142 -24.26 -1.13 2.17
C PHE A 142 -24.35 -2.65 2.26
N GLN A 143 -23.29 -3.37 1.86
CA GLN A 143 -23.18 -4.84 1.90
C GLN A 143 -22.33 -5.35 3.06
#